data_083ce56175ae3ee8430d32129b06152a
#
_entry.id   083ce56175ae3ee8430d32129b06152a
#
_cell.length_a   1.000
_cell.length_b   1.000
_cell.length_c   1.000
_cell.angle_alpha   90.00
_cell.angle_beta   90.00
_cell.angle_gamma   90.00
#
_symmetry.space_group_name_H-M   'P 1'
#
loop_
_entity.id
_entity.type
_entity.pdbx_description
1 polymer ?
#
loop_
_entity_poly.entity_id
_entity_poly.type
_entity_poly.pdbx_seq_one_letter_code
_entity_poly.pdbx_strand_id
1 'polypeptide(L)'
;MSIATTAHGGNRPSIEESFRKARRHSGHVRRLKVLLPLAAVLITIGLIAATFLRSIVPDNITLDAASIENGMIVMTNPGMSGRNSDGIRYSLKAERALLPAANPDDSTVLLENVIATVPVEDSVTAVVDATRTLYDRATEKLTINEPFTIELSNGMHADFTSAEIDIKAGTLSSDTPVSVRAPQASVVAENVNIIDNGQKIRFGGGVHVTLSPSALARTGQ
;
A
#
# COMPACT_ATOMS: atom_id res chain seq x y z
N MET A 1 -14.14 -99.18 41.25
CA MET A 1 -14.98 -97.96 41.39
C MET A 1 -14.02 -96.78 41.45
N SER A 2 -13.72 -96.22 40.29
CA SER A 2 -12.69 -95.12 40.13
C SER A 2 -13.37 -93.79 39.88
N ILE A 3 -13.02 -92.82 40.67
CA ILE A 3 -13.47 -91.48 40.50
C ILE A 3 -12.35 -90.67 39.87
N ALA A 4 -12.56 -90.18 38.67
CA ALA A 4 -11.60 -89.35 37.96
C ALA A 4 -11.84 -87.87 38.38
N THR A 5 -10.78 -87.27 38.90
CA THR A 5 -10.76 -85.82 39.21
C THR A 5 -10.21 -85.01 38.02
N THR A 6 -11.03 -84.16 37.42
CA THR A 6 -10.62 -83.29 36.32
C THR A 6 -10.03 -82.00 36.93
N ALA A 7 -8.74 -81.80 36.69
CA ALA A 7 -8.06 -80.58 37.07
C ALA A 7 -8.30 -79.49 35.97
N HIS A 8 -8.94 -78.36 36.35
CA HIS A 8 -9.17 -77.18 35.52
C HIS A 8 -7.93 -76.27 35.60
N GLY A 9 -7.09 -76.33 34.55
CA GLY A 9 -5.92 -75.47 34.42
C GLY A 9 -6.32 -74.04 33.97
N GLY A 10 -6.49 -73.16 34.91
CA GLY A 10 -6.67 -71.72 34.58
C GLY A 10 -5.35 -71.07 34.16
N ASN A 11 -5.29 -70.69 32.90
CA ASN A 11 -4.15 -69.96 32.33
C ASN A 11 -4.13 -68.54 32.92
N ARG A 12 -3.28 -68.26 33.91
CA ARG A 12 -3.05 -66.93 34.47
C ARG A 12 -2.06 -66.21 33.57
N PRO A 13 -2.38 -65.08 32.92
CA PRO A 13 -1.41 -64.31 32.16
C PRO A 13 -0.27 -63.87 33.09
N SER A 14 0.96 -64.10 32.65
CA SER A 14 2.15 -63.78 33.40
C SER A 14 2.23 -62.27 33.71
N ILE A 15 2.52 -61.94 34.95
CA ILE A 15 2.65 -60.57 35.45
C ILE A 15 3.65 -59.75 34.60
N GLU A 16 4.62 -60.39 33.97
CA GLU A 16 5.63 -59.77 33.12
C GLU A 16 5.08 -59.21 31.79
N GLU A 17 4.04 -59.80 31.19
CA GLU A 17 3.41 -59.24 29.97
C GLU A 17 2.62 -57.97 30.24
N SER A 18 2.01 -57.88 31.40
CA SER A 18 1.26 -56.68 31.85
C SER A 18 2.20 -55.51 32.11
N PHE A 19 3.37 -55.74 32.67
CA PHE A 19 4.38 -54.70 32.94
C PHE A 19 5.04 -54.18 31.67
N ARG A 20 5.18 -55.00 30.65
CA ARG A 20 5.81 -54.62 29.35
C ARG A 20 4.86 -53.75 28.53
N LYS A 21 3.55 -53.97 28.57
CA LYS A 21 2.52 -53.08 27.93
C LYS A 21 2.40 -51.75 28.63
N ALA A 22 2.45 -51.73 29.98
CA ALA A 22 2.38 -50.48 30.76
C ALA A 22 3.58 -49.54 30.55
N ARG A 23 4.80 -50.08 30.37
CA ARG A 23 6.01 -49.29 30.07
C ARG A 23 5.99 -48.62 28.69
N ARG A 24 5.35 -49.22 27.68
CA ARG A 24 5.23 -48.64 26.35
C ARG A 24 4.25 -47.46 26.34
N HIS A 25 3.17 -47.52 27.09
CA HIS A 25 2.23 -46.39 27.23
C HIS A 25 2.81 -45.19 27.98
N SER A 26 3.64 -45.42 29.01
CA SER A 26 4.26 -44.31 29.77
C SER A 26 5.28 -43.52 28.99
N GLY A 27 5.99 -44.14 28.03
CA GLY A 27 6.93 -43.44 27.13
C GLY A 27 6.27 -42.50 26.13
N HIS A 28 5.08 -42.83 25.66
CA HIS A 28 4.31 -41.97 24.73
C HIS A 28 3.71 -40.75 25.42
N VAL A 29 3.20 -40.93 26.65
CA VAL A 29 2.65 -39.81 27.45
C VAL A 29 3.73 -38.81 27.84
N ARG A 30 4.94 -39.29 28.14
CA ARG A 30 6.06 -38.39 28.49
C ARG A 30 6.58 -37.61 27.28
N ARG A 31 6.61 -38.23 26.10
CA ARG A 31 6.94 -37.53 24.85
C ARG A 31 5.86 -36.54 24.45
N LEU A 32 4.59 -36.90 24.61
CA LEU A 32 3.45 -36.01 24.30
C LEU A 32 3.42 -34.78 25.21
N LYS A 33 3.77 -34.93 26.51
CA LYS A 33 3.88 -33.81 27.47
C LYS A 33 4.93 -32.77 27.08
N VAL A 34 5.96 -33.14 26.32
CA VAL A 34 7.01 -32.22 25.85
C VAL A 34 6.70 -31.75 24.43
N LEU A 35 6.17 -32.63 23.58
CA LEU A 35 5.94 -32.36 22.17
C LEU A 35 4.75 -31.38 21.95
N LEU A 36 3.74 -31.46 22.82
CA LEU A 36 2.53 -30.62 22.74
C LEU A 36 2.82 -29.15 23.04
N PRO A 37 3.52 -28.77 24.14
CA PRO A 37 3.91 -27.38 24.37
C PRO A 37 4.92 -26.88 23.33
N LEU A 38 5.83 -27.72 22.84
CA LEU A 38 6.76 -27.34 21.78
C LEU A 38 6.03 -27.03 20.48
N ALA A 39 5.06 -27.87 20.09
CA ALA A 39 4.21 -27.61 18.91
C ALA A 39 3.38 -26.31 19.07
N ALA A 40 2.83 -26.06 20.25
CA ALA A 40 2.10 -24.83 20.53
C ALA A 40 2.98 -23.58 20.37
N VAL A 41 4.21 -23.62 20.89
CA VAL A 41 5.20 -22.53 20.73
C VAL A 41 5.58 -22.31 19.27
N LEU A 42 5.82 -23.37 18.51
CA LEU A 42 6.13 -23.29 17.07
C LEU A 42 4.96 -22.71 16.26
N ILE A 43 3.72 -23.11 16.56
CA ILE A 43 2.52 -22.55 15.92
C ILE A 43 2.38 -21.06 16.26
N THR A 44 2.60 -20.68 17.52
CA THR A 44 2.52 -19.28 17.95
C THR A 44 3.58 -18.42 17.27
N ILE A 45 4.83 -18.91 17.20
CA ILE A 45 5.92 -18.22 16.50
C ILE A 45 5.59 -18.13 14.99
N GLY A 46 5.06 -19.19 14.39
CA GLY A 46 4.63 -19.20 12.99
C GLY A 46 3.51 -18.19 12.70
N LEU A 47 2.53 -18.06 13.59
CA LEU A 47 1.46 -17.07 13.47
C LEU A 47 1.99 -15.65 13.62
N ILE A 48 2.86 -15.41 14.61
CA ILE A 48 3.50 -14.09 14.79
C ILE A 48 4.35 -13.74 13.58
N ALA A 49 5.18 -14.66 13.08
CA ALA A 49 5.97 -14.45 11.87
C ALA A 49 5.10 -14.18 10.64
N ALA A 50 4.01 -14.95 10.45
CA ALA A 50 3.08 -14.74 9.35
C ALA A 50 2.36 -13.37 9.43
N THR A 51 2.03 -12.91 10.64
CA THR A 51 1.43 -11.59 10.86
C THR A 51 2.45 -10.49 10.59
N PHE A 52 3.70 -10.67 11.02
CA PHE A 52 4.78 -9.71 10.75
C PHE A 52 5.15 -9.66 9.25
N LEU A 53 5.20 -10.81 8.56
CA LEU A 53 5.43 -10.82 7.11
C LEU A 53 4.29 -10.13 6.34
N ARG A 54 3.04 -10.33 6.74
CA ARG A 54 1.90 -9.61 6.16
C ARG A 54 1.95 -8.10 6.40
N SER A 55 2.49 -7.65 7.52
CA SER A 55 2.65 -6.23 7.84
C SER A 55 3.72 -5.53 6.98
N ILE A 56 4.65 -6.29 6.40
CA ILE A 56 5.75 -5.76 5.56
C ILE A 56 5.39 -5.78 4.07
N VAL A 57 4.45 -6.65 3.67
CA VAL A 57 3.95 -6.68 2.29
C VAL A 57 2.69 -5.80 2.24
N PRO A 58 2.71 -4.66 1.55
CA PRO A 58 1.50 -3.88 1.36
C PRO A 58 0.49 -4.71 0.55
N ASP A 59 -0.69 -4.94 1.12
CA ASP A 59 -1.77 -5.78 0.56
C ASP A 59 -2.39 -5.23 -0.75
N ASN A 60 -1.77 -4.22 -1.39
CA ASN A 60 -2.41 -3.42 -2.43
C ASN A 60 -1.60 -3.33 -3.75
N ILE A 61 -0.73 -4.29 -4.03
CA ILE A 61 -0.11 -4.38 -5.37
C ILE A 61 -0.91 -5.40 -6.18
N THR A 62 -1.87 -4.95 -6.95
CA THR A 62 -2.51 -5.77 -7.99
C THR A 62 -1.58 -5.77 -9.21
N LEU A 63 -0.86 -6.87 -9.40
CA LEU A 63 -0.03 -7.11 -10.58
C LEU A 63 -0.83 -7.93 -11.58
N ASP A 64 -1.47 -7.27 -12.54
CA ASP A 64 -1.95 -7.92 -13.75
C ASP A 64 -0.77 -7.99 -14.74
N ALA A 65 -0.15 -9.17 -14.80
CA ALA A 65 0.91 -9.57 -15.73
C ALA A 65 2.13 -8.62 -15.85
N ALA A 66 3.27 -9.06 -15.34
CA ALA A 66 4.56 -8.47 -15.67
C ALA A 66 5.11 -9.13 -16.95
N SER A 67 5.48 -8.34 -17.95
CA SER A 67 6.16 -8.77 -19.18
C SER A 67 7.51 -8.07 -19.32
N ILE A 68 8.43 -8.67 -20.10
CA ILE A 68 9.68 -7.99 -20.46
C ILE A 68 9.56 -7.54 -21.91
N GLU A 69 9.54 -6.23 -22.11
CA GLU A 69 9.49 -5.59 -23.43
C GLU A 69 10.67 -4.65 -23.61
N ASN A 70 11.45 -4.82 -24.67
CA ASN A 70 12.58 -3.95 -25.03
C ASN A 70 13.59 -3.71 -23.89
N GLY A 71 13.84 -4.72 -23.01
CA GLY A 71 14.74 -4.58 -21.87
C GLY A 71 14.14 -3.84 -20.68
N MET A 72 12.84 -3.60 -20.68
CA MET A 72 12.08 -3.03 -19.57
C MET A 72 11.16 -4.10 -18.97
N ILE A 73 11.04 -4.13 -17.65
CA ILE A 73 9.98 -4.86 -16.96
C ILE A 73 8.75 -3.96 -17.01
N VAL A 74 7.72 -4.43 -17.67
CA VAL A 74 6.45 -3.71 -17.83
C VAL A 74 5.40 -4.36 -16.94
N MET A 75 4.78 -3.59 -16.08
CA MET A 75 3.62 -4.00 -15.29
C MET A 75 2.39 -3.29 -15.84
N THR A 76 1.31 -4.02 -16.06
CA THR A 76 0.03 -3.51 -16.55
C THR A 76 -0.91 -3.25 -15.37
N ASN A 77 -1.61 -2.12 -15.39
CA ASN A 77 -2.56 -1.67 -14.36
C ASN A 77 -1.98 -1.69 -12.92
N PRO A 78 -0.76 -1.20 -12.68
CA PRO A 78 -0.22 -1.14 -11.34
C PRO A 78 -1.03 -0.16 -10.48
N GLY A 79 -1.30 -0.57 -9.23
CA GLY A 79 -1.95 0.28 -8.24
C GLY A 79 -1.16 0.34 -6.96
N MET A 80 -1.09 1.53 -6.36
CA MET A 80 -0.46 1.78 -5.07
C MET A 80 -1.40 2.60 -4.20
N SER A 81 -1.44 2.29 -2.92
CA SER A 81 -2.10 3.13 -1.92
C SER A 81 -1.27 3.17 -0.65
N GLY A 82 -1.33 4.29 0.05
CA GLY A 82 -0.54 4.49 1.24
C GLY A 82 -1.11 5.59 2.13
N ARG A 83 -0.30 6.01 3.09
CA ARG A 83 -0.55 7.18 3.93
C ARG A 83 0.70 8.06 3.92
N ASN A 84 0.51 9.36 3.84
CA ASN A 84 1.60 10.31 4.01
C ASN A 84 1.98 10.47 5.50
N SER A 85 2.93 11.38 5.81
CA SER A 85 3.37 11.66 7.19
C SER A 85 2.25 12.12 8.12
N ASP A 86 1.21 12.76 7.58
CA ASP A 86 0.05 13.24 8.34
C ASP A 86 -1.08 12.22 8.45
N GLY A 87 -0.85 10.98 7.95
CA GLY A 87 -1.81 9.89 7.98
C GLY A 87 -2.91 9.98 6.92
N ILE A 88 -2.82 10.92 5.99
CA ILE A 88 -3.77 11.09 4.89
C ILE A 88 -3.58 9.95 3.89
N ARG A 89 -4.66 9.26 3.56
CA ARG A 89 -4.65 8.17 2.59
C ARG A 89 -4.58 8.71 1.17
N TYR A 90 -3.72 8.14 0.35
CA TYR A 90 -3.68 8.38 -1.08
C TYR A 90 -3.79 7.07 -1.85
N SER A 91 -4.23 7.16 -3.09
CA SER A 91 -4.18 6.06 -4.05
C SER A 91 -3.64 6.57 -5.37
N LEU A 92 -2.81 5.77 -6.01
CA LEU A 92 -2.26 6.02 -7.32
C LEU A 92 -2.47 4.78 -8.18
N LYS A 93 -2.98 4.97 -9.38
CA LYS A 93 -3.16 3.94 -10.40
C LYS A 93 -2.48 4.42 -11.66
N ALA A 94 -1.85 3.51 -12.41
CA ALA A 94 -1.33 3.78 -13.72
C ALA A 94 -1.79 2.68 -14.69
N GLU A 95 -1.78 2.97 -15.98
CA GLU A 95 -2.03 1.95 -17.00
C GLU A 95 -0.81 1.04 -17.14
N ARG A 96 0.40 1.62 -17.09
CA ARG A 96 1.66 0.89 -17.19
C ARG A 96 2.70 1.44 -16.21
N ALA A 97 3.55 0.54 -15.71
CA ALA A 97 4.78 0.91 -15.01
C ALA A 97 5.96 0.20 -15.66
N LEU A 98 6.99 0.98 -15.97
CA LEU A 98 8.19 0.52 -16.67
C LEU A 98 9.41 0.69 -15.78
N LEU A 99 10.16 -0.42 -15.59
CA LEU A 99 11.43 -0.45 -14.88
C LEU A 99 12.52 -1.00 -15.79
N PRO A 100 13.74 -0.44 -15.76
CA PRO A 100 14.87 -1.01 -16.52
C PRO A 100 15.17 -2.43 -16.02
N ALA A 101 15.11 -3.44 -16.90
CA ALA A 101 15.43 -4.84 -16.53
C ALA A 101 16.90 -5.03 -16.17
N ALA A 102 17.79 -4.17 -16.68
CA ALA A 102 19.22 -4.19 -16.40
C ALA A 102 19.56 -3.75 -14.96
N ASN A 103 18.69 -2.92 -14.35
CA ASN A 103 18.84 -2.41 -12.99
C ASN A 103 17.47 -2.47 -12.27
N PRO A 104 16.98 -3.65 -11.88
CA PRO A 104 15.68 -3.76 -11.21
C PRO A 104 15.66 -3.14 -9.82
N ASP A 105 16.85 -2.87 -9.26
CA ASP A 105 17.03 -2.17 -7.98
C ASP A 105 16.98 -0.64 -8.10
N ASP A 106 16.87 -0.09 -9.33
CA ASP A 106 16.66 1.35 -9.53
C ASP A 106 15.41 1.79 -8.79
N SER A 107 15.52 2.86 -8.01
CA SER A 107 14.40 3.43 -7.27
C SER A 107 13.35 4.07 -8.17
N THR A 108 13.74 4.45 -9.42
CA THR A 108 12.90 5.20 -10.34
C THR A 108 12.07 4.31 -11.23
N VAL A 109 10.76 4.55 -11.25
CA VAL A 109 9.76 3.87 -12.07
C VAL A 109 9.11 4.88 -12.98
N LEU A 110 9.06 4.62 -14.28
CA LEU A 110 8.26 5.41 -15.20
C LEU A 110 6.82 4.87 -15.19
N LEU A 111 5.88 5.75 -14.87
CA LEU A 111 4.45 5.46 -14.87
C LEU A 111 3.78 6.16 -16.06
N GLU A 112 2.89 5.46 -16.74
CA GLU A 112 2.10 5.98 -17.87
C GLU A 112 0.61 5.97 -17.54
N ASN A 113 -0.08 7.05 -17.93
CA ASN A 113 -1.51 7.31 -17.72
C ASN A 113 -1.88 7.13 -16.23
N VAL A 114 -1.39 8.07 -15.43
CA VAL A 114 -1.48 8.05 -13.97
C VAL A 114 -2.70 8.81 -13.50
N ILE A 115 -3.48 8.16 -12.65
CA ILE A 115 -4.56 8.80 -11.89
C ILE A 115 -4.23 8.65 -10.40
N ALA A 116 -3.98 9.78 -9.74
CA ALA A 116 -3.80 9.79 -8.28
C ALA A 116 -4.98 10.48 -7.60
N THR A 117 -5.40 9.94 -6.47
CA THR A 117 -6.53 10.46 -5.69
C THR A 117 -6.08 10.70 -4.26
N VAL A 118 -6.27 11.94 -3.78
CA VAL A 118 -5.86 12.38 -2.44
C VAL A 118 -6.97 13.22 -1.82
N PRO A 119 -7.47 12.92 -0.62
CA PRO A 119 -8.31 13.85 0.12
C PRO A 119 -7.45 15.02 0.62
N VAL A 120 -7.91 16.26 0.37
CA VAL A 120 -7.20 17.50 0.74
C VAL A 120 -7.87 18.23 1.91
N GLU A 121 -9.18 18.03 2.10
CA GLU A 121 -9.99 18.50 3.22
C GLU A 121 -11.05 17.44 3.56
N ASP A 122 -11.81 17.63 4.65
CA ASP A 122 -12.80 16.65 5.15
C ASP A 122 -13.79 16.13 4.09
N SER A 123 -14.11 16.92 3.08
CA SER A 123 -15.05 16.55 2.02
C SER A 123 -14.54 16.82 0.60
N VAL A 124 -13.29 17.29 0.45
CA VAL A 124 -12.70 17.64 -0.85
C VAL A 124 -11.63 16.64 -1.22
N THR A 125 -11.78 16.07 -2.39
CA THR A 125 -10.82 15.13 -2.97
C THR A 125 -10.17 15.77 -4.19
N ALA A 126 -8.85 15.68 -4.31
CA ALA A 126 -8.10 16.03 -5.48
C ALA A 126 -7.83 14.77 -6.32
N VAL A 127 -8.01 14.88 -7.62
CA VAL A 127 -7.66 13.88 -8.61
C VAL A 127 -6.60 14.49 -9.53
N VAL A 128 -5.44 13.87 -9.59
CA VAL A 128 -4.34 14.21 -10.49
C VAL A 128 -4.39 13.28 -11.69
N ASP A 129 -4.39 13.84 -12.90
CA ASP A 129 -4.37 13.11 -14.16
C ASP A 129 -3.13 13.52 -14.95
N ALA A 130 -2.20 12.57 -15.17
CA ALA A 130 -0.92 12.80 -15.82
C ALA A 130 -0.60 11.68 -16.80
N THR A 131 -0.17 12.06 -18.03
CA THR A 131 0.18 11.10 -19.08
C THR A 131 1.45 10.33 -18.73
N ARG A 132 2.46 11.01 -18.14
CA ARG A 132 3.74 10.38 -17.79
C ARG A 132 4.32 10.97 -16.52
N THR A 133 4.77 10.08 -15.63
CA THR A 133 5.28 10.46 -14.30
C THR A 133 6.46 9.59 -13.93
N LEU A 134 7.53 10.19 -13.47
CA LEU A 134 8.64 9.47 -12.83
C LEU A 134 8.36 9.36 -11.33
N TYR A 135 8.31 8.14 -10.83
CA TYR A 135 8.13 7.86 -9.41
C TYR A 135 9.42 7.31 -8.81
N ASP A 136 9.99 8.01 -7.84
CA ASP A 136 11.10 7.53 -7.04
C ASP A 136 10.58 6.84 -5.78
N ARG A 137 10.76 5.52 -5.72
CA ARG A 137 10.33 4.66 -4.60
C ARG A 137 11.10 4.90 -3.31
N ALA A 138 12.35 5.39 -3.40
CA ALA A 138 13.19 5.60 -2.23
C ALA A 138 12.82 6.90 -1.49
N THR A 139 12.45 7.94 -2.23
CA THR A 139 12.10 9.25 -1.69
C THR A 139 10.60 9.51 -1.65
N GLU A 140 9.78 8.63 -2.25
CA GLU A 140 8.33 8.79 -2.43
C GLU A 140 7.96 10.09 -3.16
N LYS A 141 8.77 10.46 -4.16
CA LYS A 141 8.56 11.65 -4.99
C LYS A 141 8.05 11.28 -6.36
N LEU A 142 7.19 12.15 -6.89
CA LEU A 142 6.71 12.13 -8.26
C LEU A 142 7.27 13.35 -9.01
N THR A 143 7.87 13.13 -10.16
CA THR A 143 8.31 14.19 -11.07
C THR A 143 7.50 14.09 -12.35
N ILE A 144 6.75 15.15 -12.67
CA ILE A 144 5.91 15.26 -13.85
C ILE A 144 6.48 16.36 -14.72
N ASN A 145 7.03 15.98 -15.87
CA ASN A 145 7.68 16.91 -16.82
C ASN A 145 6.80 17.21 -18.06
N GLU A 146 5.58 16.71 -18.08
CA GLU A 146 4.62 16.90 -19.16
C GLU A 146 3.35 17.58 -18.59
N PRO A 147 2.55 18.26 -19.42
CA PRO A 147 1.31 18.87 -18.97
C PRO A 147 0.38 17.86 -18.29
N PHE A 148 -0.19 18.27 -17.18
CA PHE A 148 -1.12 17.47 -16.38
C PHE A 148 -2.17 18.35 -15.70
N THR A 149 -3.22 17.73 -15.19
CA THR A 149 -4.32 18.43 -14.54
C THR A 149 -4.57 17.93 -13.12
N ILE A 150 -5.08 18.82 -12.29
CA ILE A 150 -5.62 18.49 -10.96
C ILE A 150 -7.05 18.97 -10.89
N GLU A 151 -7.97 18.06 -10.61
CA GLU A 151 -9.37 18.37 -10.41
C GLU A 151 -9.77 18.14 -8.94
N LEU A 152 -10.44 19.10 -8.34
CA LEU A 152 -10.97 19.00 -6.99
C LEU A 152 -12.48 18.78 -7.04
N SER A 153 -13.00 17.97 -6.14
CA SER A 153 -14.43 17.67 -6.06
C SER A 153 -15.32 18.86 -5.76
N ASN A 154 -14.74 20.01 -5.34
CA ASN A 154 -15.43 21.29 -5.16
C ASN A 154 -15.54 22.13 -6.47
N GLY A 155 -15.12 21.59 -7.61
CA GLY A 155 -15.18 22.23 -8.93
C GLY A 155 -13.98 23.13 -9.26
N MET A 156 -12.91 23.10 -8.46
CA MET A 156 -11.64 23.71 -8.85
C MET A 156 -10.91 22.79 -9.86
N HIS A 157 -10.29 23.44 -10.85
CA HIS A 157 -9.48 22.77 -11.87
C HIS A 157 -8.16 23.53 -12.02
N ALA A 158 -7.06 22.82 -12.05
CA ALA A 158 -5.74 23.40 -12.23
C ALA A 158 -4.97 22.70 -13.35
N ASP A 159 -4.41 23.48 -14.26
CA ASP A 159 -3.54 23.03 -15.36
C ASP A 159 -2.10 23.36 -14.99
N PHE A 160 -1.23 22.37 -15.09
CA PHE A 160 0.20 22.45 -14.85
C PHE A 160 0.99 22.08 -16.11
N THR A 161 2.15 22.69 -16.28
CA THR A 161 3.09 22.27 -17.32
C THR A 161 4.06 21.21 -16.81
N SER A 162 4.52 21.34 -15.57
CA SER A 162 5.37 20.38 -14.86
C SER A 162 5.26 20.59 -13.36
N ALA A 163 5.59 19.58 -12.56
CA ALA A 163 5.71 19.72 -11.10
C ALA A 163 6.52 18.60 -10.47
N GLU A 164 7.03 18.86 -9.28
CA GLU A 164 7.53 17.87 -8.33
C GLU A 164 6.54 17.74 -7.16
N ILE A 165 6.15 16.52 -6.84
CA ILE A 165 5.24 16.19 -5.74
C ILE A 165 5.98 15.28 -4.75
N ASP A 166 6.08 15.71 -3.50
CA ASP A 166 6.54 14.86 -2.39
C ASP A 166 5.32 14.31 -1.66
N ILE A 167 5.05 13.02 -1.90
CA ILE A 167 3.86 12.34 -1.34
C ILE A 167 3.96 12.29 0.18
N LYS A 168 5.16 12.01 0.69
CA LYS A 168 5.38 11.86 2.12
C LYS A 168 5.21 13.18 2.87
N ALA A 169 5.73 14.27 2.32
CA ALA A 169 5.62 15.61 2.90
C ALA A 169 4.28 16.30 2.59
N GLY A 170 3.48 15.78 1.65
CA GLY A 170 2.25 16.41 1.21
C GLY A 170 2.47 17.76 0.54
N THR A 171 3.53 17.89 -0.27
CA THR A 171 3.89 19.13 -0.95
C THR A 171 3.91 18.97 -2.46
N LEU A 172 3.60 20.04 -3.19
CA LEU A 172 3.75 20.17 -4.63
C LEU A 172 4.44 21.48 -4.96
N SER A 173 5.45 21.44 -5.80
CA SER A 173 6.13 22.63 -6.33
C SER A 173 6.16 22.61 -7.86
N SER A 174 5.91 23.73 -8.47
CA SER A 174 6.04 23.96 -9.91
C SER A 174 6.72 25.30 -10.14
N ASP A 175 7.82 25.27 -10.89
CA ASP A 175 8.54 26.47 -11.36
C ASP A 175 8.13 26.85 -12.79
N THR A 176 7.04 26.31 -13.28
CA THR A 176 6.46 26.55 -14.61
C THR A 176 5.07 27.14 -14.49
N PRO A 177 4.55 27.81 -15.54
CA PRO A 177 3.24 28.42 -15.50
C PRO A 177 2.12 27.46 -15.09
N VAL A 178 1.26 27.95 -14.21
CA VAL A 178 0.08 27.27 -13.71
C VAL A 178 -1.16 28.13 -13.92
N SER A 179 -2.27 27.47 -14.27
CA SER A 179 -3.59 28.10 -14.38
C SER A 179 -4.58 27.38 -13.48
N VAL A 180 -5.15 28.10 -12.52
CA VAL A 180 -6.15 27.57 -11.61
C VAL A 180 -7.49 28.23 -11.87
N ARG A 181 -8.52 27.44 -12.08
CA ARG A 181 -9.91 27.90 -12.25
C ARG A 181 -10.77 27.37 -11.10
N ALA A 182 -11.43 28.28 -10.44
CA ALA A 182 -12.47 28.00 -9.45
C ALA A 182 -13.81 28.57 -9.96
N PRO A 183 -14.96 28.16 -9.41
CA PRO A 183 -16.27 28.64 -9.85
C PRO A 183 -16.44 30.16 -9.89
N GLN A 184 -15.69 30.90 -9.06
CA GLN A 184 -15.83 32.34 -8.89
C GLN A 184 -14.56 33.13 -9.17
N ALA A 185 -13.43 32.48 -9.45
CA ALA A 185 -12.14 33.13 -9.66
C ALA A 185 -11.25 32.27 -10.56
N SER A 186 -10.32 32.91 -11.27
CA SER A 186 -9.20 32.22 -11.91
C SER A 186 -7.89 32.90 -11.53
N VAL A 187 -6.83 32.11 -11.43
CA VAL A 187 -5.48 32.55 -11.11
C VAL A 187 -4.53 31.98 -12.17
N VAL A 188 -3.69 32.84 -12.73
CA VAL A 188 -2.56 32.44 -13.56
C VAL A 188 -1.30 32.95 -12.90
N ALA A 189 -0.29 32.09 -12.74
CA ALA A 189 0.97 32.43 -12.10
C ALA A 189 2.13 31.72 -12.82
N GLU A 190 3.37 32.23 -12.67
CA GLU A 190 4.55 31.62 -13.25
C GLU A 190 5.08 30.43 -12.44
N ASN A 191 4.80 30.41 -11.15
CA ASN A 191 5.16 29.31 -10.25
C ASN A 191 4.13 29.15 -9.14
N VAL A 192 4.10 27.97 -8.53
CA VAL A 192 3.26 27.67 -7.37
C VAL A 192 3.98 26.73 -6.42
N ASN A 193 3.78 26.95 -5.13
CA ASN A 193 4.18 26.04 -4.07
C ASN A 193 2.96 25.73 -3.18
N ILE A 194 2.63 24.46 -3.09
CA ILE A 194 1.54 23.91 -2.30
C ILE A 194 2.15 23.11 -1.17
N ILE A 195 1.75 23.41 0.06
CA ILE A 195 2.23 22.77 1.28
C ILE A 195 1.06 22.39 2.18
N ASP A 196 1.32 21.63 3.23
CA ASP A 196 0.32 21.19 4.20
C ASP A 196 -0.86 20.47 3.51
N ASN A 197 -0.55 19.54 2.59
CA ASN A 197 -1.55 18.73 1.86
C ASN A 197 -2.59 19.56 1.10
N GLY A 198 -2.20 20.72 0.54
CA GLY A 198 -3.09 21.59 -0.21
C GLY A 198 -3.74 22.72 0.60
N GLN A 199 -3.54 22.77 1.92
CA GLN A 199 -4.14 23.79 2.77
C GLN A 199 -3.50 25.18 2.58
N LYS A 200 -2.25 25.22 2.14
CA LYS A 200 -1.54 26.48 1.88
C LYS A 200 -1.00 26.48 0.46
N ILE A 201 -1.44 27.45 -0.31
CA ILE A 201 -1.02 27.64 -1.70
C ILE A 201 -0.35 29.01 -1.81
N ARG A 202 0.86 29.03 -2.36
CA ARG A 202 1.61 30.24 -2.67
C ARG A 202 1.86 30.32 -4.15
N PHE A 203 1.32 31.36 -4.78
CA PHE A 203 1.58 31.71 -6.16
C PHE A 203 2.71 32.75 -6.24
N GLY A 204 3.57 32.63 -7.22
CA GLY A 204 4.68 33.55 -7.45
C GLY A 204 4.89 33.85 -8.93
N GLY A 205 5.79 34.83 -9.21
CA GLY A 205 5.95 35.38 -10.55
C GLY A 205 4.69 36.13 -10.99
N GLY A 206 4.60 36.70 -12.11
CA GLY A 206 3.49 37.51 -12.63
C GLY A 206 2.07 36.97 -12.35
N VAL A 207 1.59 37.11 -11.11
CA VAL A 207 0.30 36.54 -10.67
C VAL A 207 -0.86 37.40 -11.17
N HIS A 208 -1.75 36.80 -11.97
CA HIS A 208 -2.98 37.44 -12.47
C HIS A 208 -4.20 36.74 -11.88
N VAL A 209 -5.06 37.52 -11.21
CA VAL A 209 -6.30 37.01 -10.60
C VAL A 209 -7.48 37.68 -11.32
N THR A 210 -8.41 36.88 -11.81
CA THR A 210 -9.67 37.35 -12.41
C THR A 210 -10.82 36.88 -11.54
N LEU A 211 -11.67 37.80 -11.09
CA LEU A 211 -12.85 37.48 -10.31
C LEU A 211 -14.11 37.59 -11.16
N SER A 212 -15.02 36.67 -11.00
CA SER A 212 -16.34 36.69 -11.63
C SER A 212 -17.22 37.81 -10.99
N PRO A 213 -18.04 38.52 -11.75
CA PRO A 213 -18.92 39.57 -11.19
C PRO A 213 -19.83 39.09 -10.06
N SER A 214 -20.21 37.81 -10.08
CA SER A 214 -21.00 37.18 -9.01
C SER A 214 -20.25 37.04 -7.68
N ALA A 215 -18.91 36.99 -7.72
CA ALA A 215 -18.07 36.96 -6.52
C ALA A 215 -18.09 38.35 -5.79
N LEU A 216 -18.12 39.43 -6.56
CA LEU A 216 -18.11 40.82 -6.03
C LEU A 216 -19.45 41.20 -5.39
N ALA A 217 -20.56 40.61 -5.85
CA ALA A 217 -21.90 40.92 -5.33
C ALA A 217 -22.17 40.42 -3.90
N ARG A 218 -21.40 39.43 -3.40
CA ARG A 218 -21.55 38.87 -2.04
C ARG A 218 -20.79 39.61 -0.95
N THR A 219 -19.86 40.47 -1.29
CA THR A 219 -19.02 41.19 -0.31
C THR A 219 -19.67 42.52 0.17
N GLY A 220 -20.85 42.89 -0.35
CA GLY A 220 -21.55 44.12 -0.09
C GLY A 220 -22.83 44.00 0.77
N GLN A 221 -23.02 42.93 1.56
CA GLN A 221 -24.12 42.80 2.53
C GLN A 221 -23.60 42.58 3.94
#